data_13f3b6201f20e2afccbc415e0ca5326c
#
_entry.id   13f3b6201f20e2afccbc415e0ca5326c
#
_cell.length_a   1.000
_cell.length_b   1.000
_cell.length_c   1.000
_cell.angle_alpha   90.00
_cell.angle_beta   90.00
_cell.angle_gamma   90.00
#
_symmetry.space_group_name_H-M   'P 1'
#
loop_
_entity.id
_entity.type
_entity.pdbx_description
1 polymer ?
#
loop_
_entity_poly.entity_id
_entity_poly.type
_entity_poly.pdbx_seq_one_letter_code
_entity_poly.pdbx_strand_id
1 'polypeptide(L)'
;MANYPRYAIYFTAAPGSALDRFGSALLGYDAHGGDDLPFPEGLPSDWRDLTQDPRKYGFHATLKAPMALADGKADARLVAACELFAELARPVPVIRPVVDSISGFIAVIPA
;
A
#
# COMPACT_ATOMS: atom_id res chain seq x y z
N MET A 1 26.01 -5.68 3.16
CA MET A 1 24.53 -5.68 3.27
C MET A 1 24.02 -7.10 3.18
N ALA A 2 23.17 -7.47 4.11
CA ALA A 2 22.51 -8.76 4.03
C ALA A 2 21.59 -8.77 2.79
N ASN A 3 21.80 -9.74 1.91
CA ASN A 3 21.00 -9.90 0.69
C ASN A 3 20.00 -11.03 0.88
N TYR A 4 18.96 -10.77 1.64
CA TYR A 4 17.89 -11.72 1.86
C TYR A 4 16.55 -11.08 1.49
N PRO A 5 15.56 -11.90 1.07
CA PRO A 5 14.24 -11.39 0.71
C PRO A 5 13.56 -10.70 1.90
N ARG A 6 12.88 -9.61 1.61
CA ARG A 6 12.05 -8.90 2.59
C ARG A 6 10.61 -8.93 2.13
N TYR A 7 9.71 -9.02 3.08
CA TYR A 7 8.27 -9.11 2.85
C TYR A 7 7.55 -8.05 3.66
N ALA A 8 6.52 -7.48 3.08
CA ALA A 8 5.60 -6.57 3.76
C ALA A 8 4.17 -7.03 3.50
N ILE A 9 3.25 -6.66 4.39
CA ILE A 9 1.84 -6.98 4.21
C ILE A 9 1.10 -5.68 3.94
N TYR A 10 0.45 -5.62 2.79
CA TYR A 10 -0.28 -4.46 2.31
C TYR A 10 -1.77 -4.76 2.16
N PHE A 11 -2.59 -3.79 2.53
CA PHE A 11 -3.96 -3.73 2.03
C PHE A 11 -3.97 -2.96 0.72
N THR A 12 -4.61 -3.52 -0.29
CA THR A 12 -4.84 -2.83 -1.56
C THR A 12 -6.33 -2.80 -1.88
N ALA A 13 -6.77 -1.74 -2.53
CA ALA A 13 -8.15 -1.67 -3.02
C ALA A 13 -8.36 -2.75 -4.10
N ALA A 14 -9.58 -3.27 -4.19
CA ALA A 14 -9.90 -4.28 -5.20
C ALA A 14 -9.58 -3.76 -6.60
N PRO A 15 -8.91 -4.58 -7.46
CA PRO A 15 -8.56 -4.16 -8.81
C PRO A 15 -9.77 -3.66 -9.59
N GLY A 16 -9.65 -2.47 -10.21
CA GLY A 16 -10.72 -1.85 -10.97
C GLY A 16 -11.80 -1.16 -10.15
N SER A 17 -11.74 -1.19 -8.82
CA SER A 17 -12.64 -0.42 -7.97
C SER A 17 -12.42 1.09 -8.13
N ALA A 18 -13.38 1.91 -7.71
CA ALA A 18 -13.26 3.36 -7.78
C ALA A 18 -12.04 3.87 -7.00
N LEU A 19 -11.79 3.32 -5.81
CA LEU A 19 -10.65 3.69 -4.98
C LEU A 19 -9.33 3.28 -5.64
N ASP A 20 -9.24 2.09 -6.19
CA ASP A 20 -8.07 1.62 -6.92
C ASP A 20 -7.75 2.52 -8.12
N ARG A 21 -8.74 2.81 -8.95
CA ARG A 21 -8.56 3.70 -10.11
C ARG A 21 -8.12 5.10 -9.70
N PHE A 22 -8.70 5.65 -8.66
CA PHE A 22 -8.36 6.98 -8.16
C PHE A 22 -6.91 7.03 -7.66
N GLY A 23 -6.56 6.12 -6.75
CA GLY A 23 -5.22 6.10 -6.16
C GLY A 23 -4.12 5.76 -7.16
N SER A 24 -4.36 4.78 -8.02
CA SER A 24 -3.41 4.39 -9.07
C SER A 24 -3.18 5.51 -10.09
N ALA A 25 -4.23 6.24 -10.47
CA ALA A 25 -4.10 7.38 -11.39
C ALA A 25 -3.27 8.51 -10.77
N LEU A 26 -3.47 8.81 -9.48
CA LEU A 26 -2.66 9.82 -8.77
C LEU A 26 -1.18 9.46 -8.72
N LEU A 27 -0.84 8.17 -8.58
CA LEU A 27 0.55 7.71 -8.61
C LEU A 27 1.08 7.55 -10.03
N GLY A 28 0.22 7.46 -11.03
CA GLY A 28 0.60 7.18 -12.41
C GLY A 28 1.08 5.75 -12.64
N TYR A 29 0.64 4.82 -11.78
CA TYR A 29 1.09 3.43 -11.83
C TYR A 29 0.02 2.48 -11.29
N ASP A 30 -0.27 1.42 -12.04
CA ASP A 30 -1.14 0.32 -11.62
C ASP A 30 -0.29 -0.84 -11.09
N ALA A 31 -0.27 -1.01 -9.78
CA ALA A 31 0.52 -2.07 -9.15
C ALA A 31 -0.03 -3.48 -9.42
N HIS A 32 -1.32 -3.63 -9.76
CA HIS A 32 -1.91 -4.92 -10.08
C HIS A 32 -1.49 -5.41 -11.48
N GLY A 33 -1.47 -4.49 -12.45
CA GLY A 33 -1.09 -4.81 -13.83
C GLY A 33 0.38 -4.57 -14.15
N GLY A 34 1.04 -3.71 -13.39
CA GLY A 34 2.42 -3.33 -13.63
C GLY A 34 2.60 -2.26 -14.72
N ASP A 35 1.53 -1.58 -15.09
CA ASP A 35 1.53 -0.60 -16.16
C ASP A 35 1.59 0.83 -15.65
N ASP A 36 2.26 1.70 -16.39
CA ASP A 36 2.20 3.14 -16.16
C ASP A 36 0.83 3.68 -16.59
N LEU A 37 0.34 4.66 -15.85
CA LEU A 37 -0.93 5.31 -16.11
C LEU A 37 -0.74 6.81 -16.34
N PRO A 38 -1.56 7.44 -17.19
CA PRO A 38 -1.56 8.90 -17.33
C PRO A 38 -2.07 9.55 -16.03
N PHE A 39 -1.48 10.69 -15.67
CA PHE A 39 -1.95 11.47 -14.54
C PHE A 39 -3.27 12.19 -14.88
N PRO A 40 -4.15 12.39 -13.87
CA PRO A 40 -5.29 13.28 -14.03
C PRO A 40 -4.86 14.71 -14.38
N GLU A 41 -5.74 15.43 -15.05
CA GLU A 41 -5.53 16.84 -15.34
C GLU A 41 -5.59 17.69 -14.05
N GLY A 42 -4.93 18.86 -14.08
CA GLY A 42 -5.00 19.82 -13.00
C GLY A 42 -3.99 19.63 -11.89
N LEU A 43 -3.08 18.64 -12.00
CA LEU A 43 -2.01 18.43 -11.03
C LEU A 43 -0.84 19.38 -11.28
N PRO A 44 -0.03 19.69 -10.24
CA PRO A 44 1.20 20.46 -10.40
C PRO A 44 2.15 19.85 -11.44
N SER A 45 2.93 20.66 -12.11
CA SER A 45 3.86 20.22 -13.16
C SER A 45 4.95 19.28 -12.65
N ASP A 46 5.30 19.36 -11.36
CA ASP A 46 6.29 18.54 -10.69
C ASP A 46 5.68 17.31 -9.99
N TRP A 47 4.41 17.02 -10.23
CA TRP A 47 3.69 15.92 -9.58
C TRP A 47 4.37 14.57 -9.76
N ARG A 48 4.94 14.33 -10.94
CA ARG A 48 5.67 13.08 -11.23
C ARG A 48 6.86 12.91 -10.28
N ASP A 49 7.60 13.98 -10.02
CA ASP A 49 8.74 13.95 -9.11
C ASP A 49 8.28 13.79 -7.66
N LEU A 50 7.20 14.48 -7.27
CA LEU A 50 6.65 14.41 -5.92
C LEU A 50 6.12 13.01 -5.57
N THR A 51 5.68 12.24 -6.55
CA THR A 51 5.13 10.91 -6.36
C THR A 51 6.10 9.78 -6.75
N GLN A 52 7.37 10.10 -6.98
CA GLN A 52 8.37 9.14 -7.44
C GLN A 52 8.55 7.97 -6.47
N ASP A 53 8.70 8.25 -5.17
CA ASP A 53 8.94 7.21 -4.17
C ASP A 53 7.70 6.33 -3.91
N PRO A 54 6.51 6.87 -3.63
CA PRO A 54 5.32 6.05 -3.44
C PRO A 54 4.93 5.25 -4.70
N ARG A 55 5.25 5.74 -5.89
CA ARG A 55 4.94 5.04 -7.14
C ARG A 55 5.57 3.66 -7.23
N LYS A 56 6.75 3.49 -6.66
CA LYS A 56 7.46 2.19 -6.66
C LYS A 56 6.67 1.08 -5.98
N TYR A 57 5.87 1.44 -4.99
CA TYR A 57 5.09 0.49 -4.18
C TYR A 57 3.63 0.39 -4.60
N GLY A 58 3.15 1.35 -5.37
CA GLY A 58 1.75 1.43 -5.76
C GLY A 58 0.84 1.97 -4.64
N PHE A 59 -0.44 2.10 -4.95
CA PHE A 59 -1.44 2.61 -4.03
C PHE A 59 -1.82 1.54 -3.00
N HIS A 60 -1.46 1.73 -1.75
CA HIS A 60 -1.64 0.72 -0.70
C HIS A 60 -1.68 1.33 0.70
N ALA A 61 -2.11 0.53 1.67
CA ALA A 61 -1.94 0.80 3.08
C ALA A 61 -1.07 -0.30 3.70
N THR A 62 -0.02 0.07 4.42
CA THR A 62 0.88 -0.90 5.04
C THR A 62 0.27 -1.45 6.32
N LEU A 63 0.03 -2.75 6.36
CA LEU A 63 -0.41 -3.46 7.56
C LEU A 63 0.77 -3.96 8.38
N LYS A 64 1.81 -4.43 7.72
CA LYS A 64 3.07 -4.85 8.36
C LYS A 64 4.24 -4.33 7.55
N ALA A 65 5.10 -3.57 8.22
CA ALA A 65 6.33 -3.03 7.62
C ALA A 65 7.26 -4.16 7.13
N PRO A 66 8.16 -3.86 6.17
CA PRO A 66 9.06 -4.87 5.63
C PRO A 66 9.83 -5.64 6.70
N MET A 67 9.88 -6.95 6.55
CA MET A 67 10.50 -7.88 7.49
C MET A 67 11.20 -9.01 6.75
N ALA A 68 12.18 -9.62 7.39
CA ALA A 68 12.73 -10.89 6.96
C ALA A 68 11.98 -12.04 7.62
N LEU A 69 11.85 -13.17 6.93
CA LEU A 69 11.31 -14.38 7.52
C LEU A 69 12.35 -15.02 8.43
N ALA A 70 11.88 -15.77 9.43
CA ALA A 70 12.75 -16.57 10.28
C ALA A 70 13.50 -17.63 9.45
N ASP A 71 14.66 -18.03 9.94
CA ASP A 71 15.49 -19.03 9.28
C ASP A 71 14.69 -20.31 8.99
N GLY A 72 14.87 -20.84 7.78
CA GLY A 72 14.16 -22.05 7.34
C GLY A 72 12.70 -21.85 6.93
N LYS A 73 12.20 -20.63 6.94
CA LYS A 73 10.84 -20.31 6.51
C LYS A 73 10.85 -19.74 5.09
N ALA A 74 9.91 -20.19 4.28
CA ALA A 74 9.72 -19.73 2.91
C ALA A 74 8.47 -18.87 2.79
N ASP A 75 8.35 -18.13 1.69
CA ASP A 75 7.22 -17.26 1.40
C ASP A 75 5.87 -17.98 1.44
N ALA A 76 5.83 -19.25 1.01
CA ALA A 76 4.61 -20.06 1.09
C ALA A 76 4.07 -20.20 2.54
N ARG A 77 4.96 -20.23 3.53
CA ARG A 77 4.57 -20.24 4.95
C ARG A 77 3.94 -18.92 5.37
N LEU A 78 4.46 -17.80 4.86
CA LEU A 78 3.88 -16.49 5.12
C LEU A 78 2.48 -16.38 4.50
N VAL A 79 2.32 -16.81 3.26
CA VAL A 79 1.01 -16.82 2.59
C VAL A 79 0.01 -17.67 3.36
N ALA A 80 0.39 -18.89 3.76
CA ALA A 80 -0.47 -19.77 4.54
C ALA A 80 -0.87 -19.14 5.89
N ALA A 81 0.05 -18.48 6.57
CA ALA A 81 -0.24 -17.79 7.82
C ALA A 81 -1.22 -16.63 7.63
N CYS A 82 -1.09 -15.87 6.56
CA CYS A 82 -2.02 -14.80 6.21
C CYS A 82 -3.42 -15.35 5.89
N GLU A 83 -3.51 -16.43 5.16
CA GLU A 83 -4.77 -17.09 4.83
C GLU A 83 -5.49 -17.58 6.10
N LEU A 84 -4.75 -18.25 6.99
CA LEU A 84 -5.31 -18.70 8.27
C LEU A 84 -5.77 -17.54 9.13
N PHE A 85 -5.01 -16.47 9.19
CA PHE A 85 -5.40 -15.26 9.92
C PHE A 85 -6.68 -14.64 9.34
N ALA A 86 -6.81 -14.62 8.02
CA ALA A 86 -7.96 -14.05 7.33
C ALA A 86 -9.25 -14.85 7.54
N GLU A 87 -9.14 -16.15 7.87
CA GLU A 87 -10.31 -16.98 8.21
C GLU A 87 -10.94 -16.61 9.55
N LEU A 88 -10.19 -15.93 10.42
CA LEU A 88 -10.69 -15.52 11.73
C LEU A 88 -11.57 -14.28 11.55
N ALA A 89 -12.88 -14.44 11.79
CA ALA A 89 -13.81 -13.34 11.76
C ALA A 89 -13.47 -12.32 12.84
N ARG A 90 -13.23 -11.06 12.44
CA ARG A 90 -12.92 -9.96 13.37
C ARG A 90 -13.68 -8.73 12.93
N PRO A 91 -14.25 -7.97 13.88
CA PRO A 91 -14.82 -6.67 13.50
C PRO A 91 -13.72 -5.74 13.03
N VAL A 92 -13.95 -5.11 11.88
CA VAL A 92 -13.06 -4.05 11.38
C VAL A 92 -13.54 -2.73 12.00
N PRO A 93 -12.68 -2.03 12.76
CA PRO A 93 -13.09 -0.76 13.34
C PRO A 93 -13.35 0.27 12.25
N VAL A 94 -14.40 1.06 12.45
CA VAL A 94 -14.74 2.18 11.57
C VAL A 94 -14.25 3.46 12.24
N ILE A 95 -13.49 4.25 11.52
CA ILE A 95 -12.98 5.54 12.00
C ILE A 95 -13.71 6.68 11.32
N ARG A 96 -13.73 7.84 11.99
CA ARG A 96 -14.05 9.11 11.33
C ARG A 96 -12.73 9.69 10.85
N PRO A 97 -12.44 9.66 9.54
CA PRO A 97 -11.13 10.07 9.04
C PRO A 97 -10.99 11.59 9.02
N VAL A 98 -9.83 12.07 9.41
CA VAL A 98 -9.41 13.46 9.21
C VAL A 98 -8.01 13.47 8.62
N VAL A 99 -7.71 14.47 7.80
CA VAL A 99 -6.35 14.71 7.31
C VAL A 99 -5.67 15.66 8.28
N ASP A 100 -4.53 15.24 8.81
CA ASP A 100 -3.78 16.04 9.78
C ASP A 100 -2.27 15.82 9.59
N SER A 101 -1.49 16.64 10.26
CA SER A 101 -0.03 16.54 10.25
C SER A 101 0.47 16.00 11.59
N ILE A 102 1.25 14.93 11.55
CA ILE A 102 1.94 14.37 12.71
C ILE A 102 3.43 14.55 12.48
N SER A 103 4.07 15.44 13.24
CA SER A 103 5.51 15.72 13.13
C SER A 103 5.96 16.03 11.69
N GLY A 104 5.14 16.80 10.96
CA GLY A 104 5.41 17.16 9.56
C GLY A 104 5.01 16.09 8.54
N PHE A 105 4.51 14.95 8.98
CA PHE A 105 3.97 13.91 8.11
C PHE A 105 2.46 14.08 7.96
N ILE A 106 1.99 14.23 6.73
CA ILE A 106 0.56 14.37 6.44
C ILE A 106 -0.06 12.98 6.38
N ALA A 107 -1.09 12.76 7.18
CA ALA A 107 -1.74 11.45 7.29
C ALA A 107 -3.26 11.57 7.43
N VAL A 108 -3.94 10.47 7.10
CA VAL A 108 -5.35 10.28 7.45
C VAL A 108 -5.39 9.55 8.79
N ILE A 109 -5.99 10.17 9.78
CA ILE A 109 -6.04 9.66 11.15
C ILE A 109 -7.47 9.64 11.67
N PRO A 110 -7.76 8.87 12.74
CA PRO A 110 -9.04 8.97 13.45
C PRO A 110 -9.19 10.35 14.09
N ALA A 111 -10.39 10.90 14.00
CA ALA A 111 -10.73 12.14 14.68
C ALA A 111 -10.85 11.93 16.19
#